data_148c93fd9551bc88a4e0505d77a1d24d
#
_entry.id   148c93fd9551bc88a4e0505d77a1d24d
#
_cell.length_a   1.000
_cell.length_b   1.000
_cell.length_c   1.000
_cell.angle_alpha   90.00
_cell.angle_beta   90.00
_cell.angle_gamma   90.00
#
_symmetry.space_group_name_H-M   'P 1'
#
loop_
_entity.id
_entity.type
_entity.pdbx_description
1 polymer ?
#
loop_
_entity_poly.entity_id
_entity_poly.type
_entity_poly.pdbx_seq_one_letter_code
_entity_poly.pdbx_strand_id
1 'polypeptide(L)'
;MHGTIAEESWFDDDVTPQLFKDELNAGSGDITVWINSPGDDCVAAAQIYNMLIQYKGNVTVKIDGIAASAASVIAMAGNTVLMSPVSMMMIHNPATVAFGDHAEMQKAIDMLAEVKESIINAYVIKTGLSRSKLSHLMDAETWMDANKAVELGFADDIITRAETKLNTDSEEEDEDDESTEEKEKKPTDSMLFSRKAVNNALMNKLEKHYVQSKQTVAKQAEISAPANKGTPAKEIKERLDFIKKFI
;
A
#
# COMPACT_ATOMS: atom_id res chain seq x y z
N MET A 1 2.24 5.68 10.39
CA MET A 1 1.98 4.63 9.37
C MET A 1 3.26 4.40 8.59
N HIS A 2 3.97 3.31 8.86
CA HIS A 2 5.19 2.94 8.16
C HIS A 2 5.02 1.52 7.64
N GLY A 3 5.41 1.25 6.39
CA GLY A 3 5.30 -0.08 5.77
C GLY A 3 4.15 -0.22 4.79
N THR A 4 3.91 -1.45 4.36
CA THR A 4 2.89 -1.82 3.37
C THR A 4 1.49 -1.76 3.99
N ILE A 5 0.50 -1.35 3.23
CA ILE A 5 -0.91 -1.35 3.65
C ILE A 5 -1.52 -2.67 3.20
N ALA A 6 -2.10 -3.43 4.13
CA ALA A 6 -2.68 -4.73 3.85
C ALA A 6 -3.94 -4.97 4.70
N GLU A 7 -4.82 -5.84 4.24
CA GLU A 7 -6.00 -6.23 5.02
C GLU A 7 -5.61 -7.06 6.25
N GLU A 8 -4.59 -7.92 6.10
CA GLU A 8 -4.01 -8.75 7.15
C GLU A 8 -2.48 -8.63 7.15
N SER A 9 -1.86 -8.61 8.33
CA SER A 9 -0.39 -8.64 8.44
C SER A 9 0.11 -10.08 8.56
N TRP A 10 1.05 -10.45 7.68
CA TRP A 10 1.68 -11.77 7.72
C TRP A 10 3.02 -11.80 8.43
N PHE A 11 3.64 -10.62 8.62
CA PHE A 11 4.99 -10.49 9.20
C PHE A 11 5.08 -9.42 10.30
N ASP A 12 3.95 -8.92 10.79
CA ASP A 12 3.85 -7.85 11.78
C ASP A 12 4.52 -6.52 11.35
N ASP A 13 4.79 -6.36 10.05
CA ASP A 13 5.38 -5.16 9.46
C ASP A 13 4.41 -4.37 8.56
N ASP A 14 3.18 -4.88 8.40
CA ASP A 14 2.14 -4.26 7.58
C ASP A 14 1.21 -3.38 8.42
N VAL A 15 0.69 -2.33 7.80
CA VAL A 15 -0.33 -1.47 8.39
C VAL A 15 -1.71 -2.03 8.02
N THR A 16 -2.43 -2.56 8.99
CA THR A 16 -3.79 -3.07 8.77
C THR A 16 -4.85 -2.08 9.27
N PRO A 17 -6.07 -2.10 8.70
CA PRO A 17 -7.18 -1.29 9.21
C PRO A 17 -7.49 -1.54 10.68
N GLN A 18 -7.33 -2.78 11.16
CA GLN A 18 -7.59 -3.11 12.56
C GLN A 18 -6.55 -2.49 13.48
N LEU A 19 -5.25 -2.64 13.18
CA LEU A 19 -4.16 -2.02 13.94
C LEU A 19 -4.33 -0.50 13.97
N PHE A 20 -4.62 0.11 12.82
CA PHE A 20 -4.84 1.54 12.72
C PHE A 20 -6.03 2.00 13.55
N LYS A 21 -7.13 1.27 13.55
CA LYS A 21 -8.33 1.55 14.36
C LYS A 21 -8.04 1.52 15.85
N ASP A 22 -7.25 0.54 16.30
CA ASP A 22 -6.90 0.38 17.70
C ASP A 22 -6.03 1.55 18.18
N GLU A 23 -5.04 1.98 17.38
CA GLU A 23 -4.24 3.17 17.65
C GLU A 23 -5.08 4.46 17.63
N LEU A 24 -5.97 4.60 16.65
CA LEU A 24 -6.85 5.77 16.54
C LEU A 24 -7.78 5.92 17.75
N ASN A 25 -8.28 4.81 18.28
CA ASN A 25 -9.16 4.79 19.44
C ASN A 25 -8.42 4.97 20.78
N ALA A 26 -7.11 4.78 20.81
CA ALA A 26 -6.30 4.99 22.01
C ALA A 26 -6.05 6.48 22.31
N GLY A 27 -6.23 7.35 21.31
CA GLY A 27 -6.04 8.80 21.41
C GLY A 27 -7.35 9.58 21.48
N SER A 28 -7.25 10.88 21.74
CA SER A 28 -8.38 11.82 21.70
C SER A 28 -7.88 13.22 21.31
N GLY A 29 -8.77 14.06 20.80
CA GLY A 29 -8.40 15.40 20.35
C GLY A 29 -7.80 15.41 18.95
N ASP A 30 -7.00 16.42 18.61
CA ASP A 30 -6.37 16.52 17.31
C ASP A 30 -5.25 15.49 17.17
N ILE A 31 -5.13 14.89 16.00
CA ILE A 31 -4.14 13.85 15.71
C ILE A 31 -3.20 14.23 14.56
N THR A 32 -2.00 13.67 14.61
CA THR A 32 -1.06 13.72 13.49
C THR A 32 -0.75 12.29 13.01
N VAL A 33 -1.00 12.06 11.73
CA VAL A 33 -0.71 10.78 11.06
C VAL A 33 0.54 10.94 10.21
N TRP A 34 1.63 10.29 10.61
CA TRP A 34 2.85 10.24 9.82
C TRP A 34 2.77 9.11 8.80
N ILE A 35 3.11 9.40 7.53
CA ILE A 35 3.05 8.42 6.43
C ILE A 35 4.44 8.26 5.80
N ASN A 36 4.88 7.00 5.78
CA ASN A 36 6.00 6.51 4.97
C ASN A 36 5.66 5.12 4.45
N SER A 37 4.92 5.06 3.33
CA SER A 37 4.33 3.82 2.83
C SER A 37 4.32 3.77 1.31
N PRO A 38 4.69 2.63 0.70
CA PRO A 38 4.54 2.40 -0.74
C PRO A 38 3.08 2.15 -1.16
N GLY A 39 2.16 2.00 -0.19
CA GLY A 39 0.77 1.63 -0.44
C GLY A 39 0.57 0.12 -0.42
N ASP A 40 -0.22 -0.41 -1.31
CA ASP A 40 -0.57 -1.76 -1.72
C ASP A 40 -2.10 -1.93 -1.76
N ASP A 41 -2.77 -2.45 -0.71
CA ASP A 41 -4.19 -2.77 -0.73
C ASP A 41 -5.09 -1.53 -0.73
N CYS A 42 -5.83 -1.35 -1.84
CA CYS A 42 -6.75 -0.22 -2.01
C CYS A 42 -7.99 -0.30 -1.11
N VAL A 43 -8.44 -1.52 -0.74
CA VAL A 43 -9.63 -1.71 0.12
C VAL A 43 -9.27 -1.41 1.57
N ALA A 44 -8.13 -1.93 2.03
CA ALA A 44 -7.59 -1.58 3.34
C ALA A 44 -7.35 -0.07 3.48
N ALA A 45 -6.80 0.57 2.44
CA ALA A 45 -6.61 2.01 2.42
C ALA A 45 -7.93 2.78 2.48
N ALA A 46 -8.97 2.32 1.76
CA ALA A 46 -10.29 2.95 1.80
C ALA A 46 -10.92 2.87 3.20
N GLN A 47 -10.72 1.77 3.93
CA GLN A 47 -11.17 1.64 5.31
C GLN A 47 -10.46 2.66 6.23
N ILE A 48 -9.14 2.78 6.12
CA ILE A 48 -8.35 3.73 6.92
C ILE A 48 -8.74 5.17 6.56
N TYR A 49 -8.90 5.49 5.27
CA TYR A 49 -9.40 6.78 4.80
C TYR A 49 -10.73 7.14 5.48
N ASN A 50 -11.70 6.23 5.48
CA ASN A 50 -13.00 6.47 6.10
C ASN A 50 -12.92 6.64 7.61
N MET A 51 -12.03 5.93 8.31
CA MET A 51 -11.80 6.13 9.75
C MET A 51 -11.30 7.54 10.03
N LEU A 52 -10.39 8.07 9.22
CA LEU A 52 -9.86 9.42 9.36
C LEU A 52 -10.91 10.49 9.04
N ILE A 53 -11.71 10.32 7.96
CA ILE A 53 -12.81 11.24 7.61
C ILE A 53 -13.89 11.30 8.72
N GLN A 54 -14.14 10.20 9.41
CA GLN A 54 -15.12 10.12 10.49
C GLN A 54 -14.54 10.54 11.86
N TYR A 55 -13.25 10.79 11.94
CA TYR A 55 -12.62 11.18 13.19
C TYR A 55 -13.11 12.57 13.63
N LYS A 56 -13.36 12.73 14.94
CA LYS A 56 -13.99 13.97 15.48
C LYS A 56 -13.01 15.12 15.67
N GLY A 57 -11.72 14.86 15.82
CA GLY A 57 -10.65 15.86 15.94
C GLY A 57 -10.10 16.26 14.58
N ASN A 58 -9.22 17.27 14.55
CA ASN A 58 -8.47 17.59 13.34
C ASN A 58 -7.43 16.51 13.03
N VAL A 59 -7.36 16.13 11.78
CA VAL A 59 -6.37 15.17 11.27
C VAL A 59 -5.32 15.92 10.47
N THR A 60 -4.10 15.98 10.98
CA THR A 60 -2.94 16.46 10.24
C THR A 60 -2.17 15.26 9.69
N VAL A 61 -2.06 15.15 8.37
CA VAL A 61 -1.20 14.16 7.74
C VAL A 61 0.17 14.76 7.47
N LYS A 62 1.22 14.05 7.81
CA LYS A 62 2.62 14.42 7.51
C LYS A 62 3.31 13.30 6.75
N ILE A 63 3.82 13.63 5.56
CA ILE A 63 4.56 12.69 4.72
C ILE A 63 6.04 12.97 4.93
N ASP A 64 6.75 12.03 5.58
CA ASP A 64 8.16 12.19 5.94
C ASP A 64 9.12 11.38 5.04
N GLY A 65 8.61 10.43 4.30
CA GLY A 65 9.35 9.68 3.30
C GLY A 65 8.58 9.59 1.99
N ILE A 66 7.60 8.70 1.93
CA ILE A 66 6.78 8.51 0.74
C ILE A 66 5.32 8.23 1.08
N ALA A 67 4.41 8.76 0.27
CA ALA A 67 3.01 8.35 0.23
C ALA A 67 2.68 7.92 -1.20
N ALA A 68 2.83 6.63 -1.50
CA ALA A 68 2.59 6.13 -2.85
C ALA A 68 1.34 5.26 -2.93
N SER A 69 0.69 5.26 -4.12
CA SER A 69 -0.43 4.36 -4.41
C SER A 69 -1.55 4.49 -3.36
N ALA A 70 -1.96 3.39 -2.73
CA ALA A 70 -2.98 3.35 -1.69
C ALA A 70 -2.69 4.30 -0.50
N ALA A 71 -1.40 4.52 -0.15
CA ALA A 71 -1.03 5.46 0.91
C ALA A 71 -1.32 6.92 0.55
N SER A 72 -1.25 7.28 -0.73
CA SER A 72 -1.64 8.62 -1.18
C SER A 72 -3.14 8.86 -1.04
N VAL A 73 -3.98 7.82 -1.18
CA VAL A 73 -5.42 7.91 -0.93
C VAL A 73 -5.70 8.21 0.55
N ILE A 74 -5.01 7.51 1.46
CA ILE A 74 -5.14 7.77 2.90
C ILE A 74 -4.74 9.21 3.25
N ALA A 75 -3.67 9.73 2.62
CA ALA A 75 -3.22 11.09 2.86
C ALA A 75 -4.31 12.13 2.56
N MET A 76 -5.19 11.86 1.58
CA MET A 76 -6.30 12.76 1.22
C MET A 76 -7.39 12.90 2.30
N ALA A 77 -7.38 12.05 3.32
CA ALA A 77 -8.30 12.16 4.46
C ALA A 77 -7.88 13.24 5.47
N GLY A 78 -6.66 13.77 5.37
CA GLY A 78 -6.19 14.83 6.25
C GLY A 78 -6.90 16.15 6.05
N ASN A 79 -7.32 16.80 7.16
CA ASN A 79 -7.74 18.19 7.12
C ASN A 79 -6.60 19.06 6.59
N THR A 80 -5.39 18.77 7.05
CA THR A 80 -4.15 19.37 6.58
C THR A 80 -3.17 18.27 6.18
N VAL A 81 -2.59 18.38 4.99
CA VAL A 81 -1.57 17.47 4.46
C VAL A 81 -0.27 18.24 4.26
N LEU A 82 0.76 17.85 4.99
CA LEU A 82 2.08 18.46 4.95
C LEU A 82 3.12 17.49 4.41
N MET A 83 4.00 17.96 3.55
CA MET A 83 5.11 17.14 3.02
C MET A 83 6.46 17.62 3.54
N SER A 84 7.34 16.69 3.89
CA SER A 84 8.76 17.00 4.09
C SER A 84 9.37 17.49 2.77
N PRO A 85 10.31 18.44 2.78
CA PRO A 85 10.95 18.95 1.55
C PRO A 85 11.58 17.87 0.66
N VAL A 86 11.92 16.73 1.24
CA VAL A 86 12.56 15.60 0.54
C VAL A 86 11.63 14.38 0.40
N SER A 87 10.37 14.50 0.80
CA SER A 87 9.39 13.42 0.65
C SER A 87 8.78 13.40 -0.74
N MET A 88 8.20 12.26 -1.09
CA MET A 88 7.60 12.01 -2.38
C MET A 88 6.14 11.55 -2.24
N MET A 89 5.33 11.88 -3.22
CA MET A 89 4.00 11.29 -3.41
C MET A 89 3.90 10.65 -4.79
N MET A 90 3.16 9.55 -4.91
CA MET A 90 2.91 8.90 -6.20
C MET A 90 1.47 8.44 -6.32
N ILE A 91 0.88 8.72 -7.47
CA ILE A 91 -0.46 8.24 -7.85
C ILE A 91 -0.40 7.46 -9.15
N HIS A 92 -1.14 6.37 -9.21
CA HIS A 92 -1.21 5.52 -10.39
C HIS A 92 -2.55 4.76 -10.46
N ASN A 93 -2.80 4.06 -11.56
CA ASN A 93 -3.95 3.18 -11.69
C ASN A 93 -3.85 1.97 -10.77
N PRO A 94 -4.98 1.49 -10.22
CA PRO A 94 -4.99 0.24 -9.47
C PRO A 94 -4.58 -0.93 -10.38
N ALA A 95 -3.97 -1.94 -9.78
CA ALA A 95 -3.55 -3.15 -10.48
C ALA A 95 -3.92 -4.39 -9.65
N THR A 96 -4.18 -5.50 -10.33
CA THR A 96 -4.43 -6.78 -9.70
C THR A 96 -3.84 -7.92 -10.51
N VAL A 97 -3.79 -9.10 -9.93
CA VAL A 97 -3.48 -10.35 -10.62
C VAL A 97 -4.76 -11.17 -10.68
N ALA A 98 -5.15 -11.59 -11.87
CA ALA A 98 -6.33 -12.41 -12.08
C ALA A 98 -5.97 -13.69 -12.83
N PHE A 99 -6.68 -14.78 -12.54
CA PHE A 99 -6.51 -16.08 -13.19
C PHE A 99 -7.89 -16.58 -13.58
N GLY A 100 -8.01 -17.18 -14.75
CA GLY A 100 -9.24 -17.76 -15.22
C GLY A 100 -9.40 -17.67 -16.72
N ASP A 101 -10.63 -17.82 -17.19
CA ASP A 101 -10.99 -17.67 -18.59
C ASP A 101 -11.22 -16.19 -18.98
N HIS A 102 -11.63 -15.97 -20.23
CA HIS A 102 -11.91 -14.61 -20.75
C HIS A 102 -12.92 -13.84 -19.88
N ALA A 103 -13.95 -14.53 -19.38
CA ALA A 103 -14.99 -13.87 -18.58
C ALA A 103 -14.44 -13.41 -17.22
N GLU A 104 -13.59 -14.21 -16.58
CA GLU A 104 -12.92 -13.83 -15.32
C GLU A 104 -11.95 -12.67 -15.53
N MET A 105 -11.22 -12.65 -16.66
CA MET A 105 -10.34 -11.51 -16.99
C MET A 105 -11.17 -10.23 -17.17
N GLN A 106 -12.32 -10.30 -17.88
CA GLN A 106 -13.17 -9.14 -18.08
C GLN A 106 -13.71 -8.60 -16.75
N LYS A 107 -14.17 -9.47 -15.84
CA LYS A 107 -14.58 -9.05 -14.48
C LYS A 107 -13.49 -8.32 -13.72
N ALA A 108 -12.25 -8.79 -13.82
CA ALA A 108 -11.13 -8.12 -13.18
C ALA A 108 -10.87 -6.73 -13.78
N ILE A 109 -10.98 -6.57 -15.10
CA ILE A 109 -10.87 -5.28 -15.78
C ILE A 109 -11.99 -4.33 -15.31
N ASP A 110 -13.22 -4.81 -15.27
CA ASP A 110 -14.38 -4.00 -14.85
C ASP A 110 -14.23 -3.57 -13.38
N MET A 111 -13.79 -4.49 -12.51
CA MET A 111 -13.49 -4.18 -11.10
C MET A 111 -12.42 -3.11 -10.96
N LEU A 112 -11.31 -3.20 -11.71
CA LEU A 112 -10.24 -2.20 -11.66
C LEU A 112 -10.72 -0.82 -12.12
N ALA A 113 -11.65 -0.75 -13.09
CA ALA A 113 -12.25 0.50 -13.51
C ALA A 113 -13.03 1.16 -12.37
N GLU A 114 -13.86 0.40 -11.63
CA GLU A 114 -14.61 0.91 -10.48
C GLU A 114 -13.70 1.32 -9.32
N VAL A 115 -12.64 0.56 -9.05
CA VAL A 115 -11.62 0.91 -8.04
C VAL A 115 -10.93 2.23 -8.42
N LYS A 116 -10.58 2.42 -9.69
CA LYS A 116 -10.00 3.68 -10.19
C LYS A 116 -10.93 4.87 -9.93
N GLU A 117 -12.22 4.72 -10.27
CA GLU A 117 -13.22 5.78 -10.04
C GLU A 117 -13.37 6.11 -8.54
N SER A 118 -13.34 5.09 -7.67
CA SER A 118 -13.36 5.26 -6.22
C SER A 118 -12.16 6.06 -5.71
N ILE A 119 -10.96 5.74 -6.18
CA ILE A 119 -9.73 6.46 -5.83
C ILE A 119 -9.80 7.92 -6.30
N ILE A 120 -10.27 8.15 -7.53
CA ILE A 120 -10.45 9.51 -8.08
C ILE A 120 -11.38 10.35 -7.20
N ASN A 121 -12.41 9.77 -6.57
CA ASN A 121 -13.28 10.51 -5.65
C ASN A 121 -12.51 11.17 -4.51
N ALA A 122 -11.59 10.43 -3.87
CA ALA A 122 -10.76 10.97 -2.79
C ALA A 122 -9.87 12.12 -3.28
N TYR A 123 -9.25 11.95 -4.45
CA TYR A 123 -8.40 12.99 -5.04
C TYR A 123 -9.20 14.24 -5.45
N VAL A 124 -10.39 14.09 -6.04
CA VAL A 124 -11.25 15.24 -6.40
C VAL A 124 -11.61 16.05 -5.16
N ILE A 125 -12.00 15.38 -4.08
CA ILE A 125 -12.41 16.04 -2.82
C ILE A 125 -11.26 16.88 -2.25
N LYS A 126 -10.04 16.36 -2.27
CA LYS A 126 -8.87 17.05 -1.70
C LYS A 126 -8.32 18.12 -2.63
N THR A 127 -8.11 17.78 -3.91
CA THR A 127 -7.38 18.65 -4.84
C THR A 127 -8.26 19.66 -5.58
N GLY A 128 -9.56 19.37 -5.73
CA GLY A 128 -10.45 20.15 -6.59
C GLY A 128 -10.19 20.00 -8.10
N LEU A 129 -9.24 19.15 -8.51
CA LEU A 129 -8.94 18.90 -9.91
C LEU A 129 -10.07 18.13 -10.59
N SER A 130 -10.20 18.28 -11.91
CA SER A 130 -11.18 17.53 -12.69
C SER A 130 -10.84 16.04 -12.72
N ARG A 131 -11.87 15.18 -12.77
CA ARG A 131 -11.72 13.72 -12.90
C ARG A 131 -10.84 13.33 -14.08
N SER A 132 -11.02 14.00 -15.22
CA SER A 132 -10.22 13.74 -16.42
C SER A 132 -8.74 14.04 -16.17
N LYS A 133 -8.39 15.16 -15.53
CA LYS A 133 -7.00 15.48 -15.19
C LYS A 133 -6.40 14.44 -14.24
N LEU A 134 -7.15 14.06 -13.22
CA LEU A 134 -6.71 13.04 -12.25
C LEU A 134 -6.52 11.68 -12.92
N SER A 135 -7.46 11.27 -13.81
CA SER A 135 -7.30 10.04 -14.59
C SER A 135 -6.03 10.04 -15.41
N HIS A 136 -5.72 11.15 -16.12
CA HIS A 136 -4.48 11.26 -16.89
C HIS A 136 -3.22 11.21 -16.02
N LEU A 137 -3.24 11.86 -14.84
CA LEU A 137 -2.13 11.78 -13.90
C LEU A 137 -1.92 10.34 -13.38
N MET A 138 -3.00 9.61 -13.12
CA MET A 138 -2.92 8.19 -12.72
C MET A 138 -2.45 7.29 -13.88
N ASP A 139 -2.93 7.53 -15.10
CA ASP A 139 -2.51 6.79 -16.29
C ASP A 139 -1.00 6.94 -16.54
N ALA A 140 -0.46 8.13 -16.25
CA ALA A 140 0.95 8.46 -16.41
C ALA A 140 1.83 7.96 -15.25
N GLU A 141 1.27 7.37 -14.18
CA GLU A 141 2.01 7.06 -12.94
C GLU A 141 2.79 8.30 -12.46
N THR A 142 2.06 9.28 -11.96
CA THR A 142 2.66 10.58 -11.64
C THR A 142 3.35 10.56 -10.28
N TRP A 143 4.64 10.87 -10.33
CA TRP A 143 5.47 11.14 -9.17
C TRP A 143 5.53 12.63 -8.90
N MET A 144 5.42 13.01 -7.64
CA MET A 144 5.40 14.40 -7.18
C MET A 144 6.38 14.57 -6.04
N ASP A 145 7.24 15.56 -6.14
CA ASP A 145 7.95 16.13 -4.99
C ASP A 145 6.99 17.00 -4.17
N ALA A 146 7.47 17.54 -3.06
CA ALA A 146 6.64 18.35 -2.17
C ALA A 146 6.05 19.59 -2.87
N ASN A 147 6.83 20.29 -3.71
CA ASN A 147 6.36 21.48 -4.42
C ASN A 147 5.25 21.13 -5.43
N LYS A 148 5.46 20.06 -6.20
CA LYS A 148 4.48 19.60 -7.19
C LYS A 148 3.20 19.10 -6.56
N ALA A 149 3.28 18.44 -5.41
CA ALA A 149 2.13 18.00 -4.65
C ALA A 149 1.29 19.19 -4.14
N VAL A 150 1.95 20.25 -3.65
CA VAL A 150 1.28 21.50 -3.25
C VAL A 150 0.67 22.20 -4.47
N GLU A 151 1.40 22.34 -5.57
CA GLU A 151 0.90 22.96 -6.82
C GLU A 151 -0.39 22.29 -7.33
N LEU A 152 -0.45 20.95 -7.23
CA LEU A 152 -1.60 20.16 -7.68
C LEU A 152 -2.69 20.00 -6.61
N GLY A 153 -2.49 20.51 -5.39
CA GLY A 153 -3.46 20.45 -4.30
C GLY A 153 -3.51 19.11 -3.54
N PHE A 154 -2.57 18.21 -3.77
CA PHE A 154 -2.43 16.96 -2.99
C PHE A 154 -1.84 17.20 -1.59
N ALA A 155 -1.06 18.26 -1.42
CA ALA A 155 -0.59 18.73 -0.14
C ALA A 155 -0.99 20.21 0.05
N ASP A 156 -1.10 20.62 1.31
CA ASP A 156 -1.46 22.00 1.66
C ASP A 156 -0.20 22.86 1.86
N ASP A 157 0.92 22.28 2.34
CA ASP A 157 2.16 23.01 2.57
C ASP A 157 3.36 22.04 2.74
N ILE A 158 4.55 22.65 2.80
CA ILE A 158 5.82 21.95 3.02
C ILE A 158 6.27 22.19 4.46
N ILE A 159 6.70 21.12 5.14
CA ILE A 159 7.22 21.19 6.51
C ILE A 159 8.53 22.00 6.49
N THR A 160 8.50 23.18 7.08
CA THR A 160 9.70 24.02 7.27
C THR A 160 10.28 23.81 8.66
N ARG A 161 11.59 24.06 8.80
CA ARG A 161 12.23 24.09 10.11
C ARG A 161 11.61 25.24 10.90
N ALA A 162 11.18 25.01 12.15
CA ALA A 162 10.78 26.10 13.04
C ALA A 162 11.92 27.13 13.10
N GLU A 163 11.68 28.31 12.55
CA GLU A 163 12.70 29.37 12.53
C GLU A 163 13.04 29.78 13.97
N THR A 164 14.26 29.50 14.37
CA THR A 164 14.89 30.30 15.41
C THR A 164 15.03 31.69 14.81
N LYS A 165 14.23 32.66 15.32
CA LYS A 165 14.30 34.05 14.91
C LYS A 165 15.74 34.55 15.11
N LEU A 166 16.53 34.52 14.07
CA LEU A 166 17.72 35.34 13.92
C LEU A 166 17.37 36.36 12.84
N ASN A 167 17.10 37.58 13.33
CA ASN A 167 17.02 38.74 12.46
C ASN A 167 18.28 38.82 11.61
N THR A 168 18.13 38.70 10.32
CA THR A 168 19.08 39.25 9.37
C THR A 168 18.32 39.79 8.18
N ASP A 169 18.15 41.11 8.20
CA ASP A 169 17.82 41.87 7.01
C ASP A 169 18.97 41.62 5.99
N SER A 170 18.60 41.14 4.83
CA SER A 170 19.27 41.49 3.58
C SER A 170 18.46 40.96 2.41
N GLU A 171 17.86 41.90 1.73
CA GLU A 171 17.35 41.80 0.39
C GLU A 171 18.52 41.44 -0.56
N GLU A 172 18.33 40.47 -1.43
CA GLU A 172 18.95 40.46 -2.76
C GLU A 172 18.01 39.70 -3.70
N GLU A 173 17.45 40.52 -4.60
CA GLU A 173 16.80 40.10 -5.81
C GLU A 173 17.86 39.60 -6.80
N ASP A 174 17.67 38.43 -7.37
CA ASP A 174 18.31 38.12 -8.65
C ASP A 174 17.26 37.45 -9.56
N GLU A 175 16.76 38.28 -10.48
CA GLU A 175 16.12 37.85 -11.71
C GLU A 175 17.19 37.21 -12.62
N ASP A 176 16.98 36.01 -13.11
CA ASP A 176 17.48 35.64 -14.43
C ASP A 176 16.56 34.64 -15.13
N ASP A 177 15.99 35.17 -16.18
CA ASP A 177 15.23 34.61 -17.27
C ASP A 177 16.13 33.68 -18.13
N GLU A 178 15.74 32.40 -18.30
CA GLU A 178 16.09 31.73 -19.56
C GLU A 178 15.16 30.55 -19.90
N SER A 179 14.41 30.79 -20.96
CA SER A 179 13.64 29.84 -21.72
C SER A 179 14.50 28.69 -22.22
N THR A 180 14.10 27.43 -21.98
CA THR A 180 14.58 26.31 -22.79
C THR A 180 13.52 25.24 -22.98
N GLU A 181 13.34 24.94 -24.23
CA GLU A 181 12.52 23.98 -24.94
C GLU A 181 12.21 22.66 -24.25
N GLU A 182 10.93 22.31 -24.27
CA GLU A 182 10.42 20.96 -23.98
C GLU A 182 11.02 19.93 -24.94
N LYS A 183 11.94 19.13 -24.42
CA LYS A 183 12.27 17.83 -25.02
C LYS A 183 11.52 16.76 -24.26
N GLU A 184 10.58 16.12 -24.93
CA GLU A 184 9.94 14.87 -24.51
C GLU A 184 11.01 13.86 -24.05
N LYS A 185 11.17 13.72 -22.74
CA LYS A 185 11.92 12.61 -22.15
C LYS A 185 10.96 11.43 -21.99
N LYS A 186 11.23 10.35 -22.72
CA LYS A 186 10.68 9.03 -22.45
C LYS A 186 10.82 8.73 -20.95
N PRO A 187 9.78 8.12 -20.32
CA PRO A 187 9.86 7.79 -18.91
C PRO A 187 11.02 6.83 -18.66
N THR A 188 12.04 7.30 -17.95
CA THR A 188 13.07 6.45 -17.40
C THR A 188 12.45 5.68 -16.24
N ASP A 189 12.39 4.35 -16.37
CA ASP A 189 12.01 3.43 -15.29
C ASP A 189 12.81 3.79 -14.01
N SER A 190 12.16 4.42 -13.06
CA SER A 190 12.71 4.66 -11.73
C SER A 190 12.76 3.34 -11.00
N MET A 191 13.96 2.76 -10.86
CA MET A 191 14.18 1.40 -10.37
C MET A 191 13.77 1.15 -8.90
N LEU A 192 13.47 2.18 -8.10
CA LEU A 192 13.24 2.03 -6.66
C LEU A 192 11.77 1.82 -6.26
N PHE A 193 10.81 2.29 -7.08
CA PHE A 193 9.39 2.20 -6.75
C PHE A 193 8.50 1.96 -7.99
N SER A 194 9.05 1.35 -9.04
CA SER A 194 8.25 0.96 -10.20
C SER A 194 7.23 -0.12 -9.80
N ARG A 195 6.09 -0.20 -10.52
CA ARG A 195 5.13 -1.34 -10.41
C ARG A 195 5.83 -2.68 -10.36
N LYS A 196 6.92 -2.82 -11.11
CA LYS A 196 7.74 -4.03 -11.15
C LYS A 196 8.45 -4.29 -9.82
N ALA A 197 8.95 -3.25 -9.14
CA ALA A 197 9.59 -3.39 -7.83
C ALA A 197 8.57 -3.74 -6.74
N VAL A 198 7.39 -3.10 -6.74
CA VAL A 198 6.29 -3.41 -5.81
C VAL A 198 5.77 -4.83 -6.04
N ASN A 199 5.49 -5.21 -7.29
CA ASN A 199 5.07 -6.57 -7.62
C ASN A 199 6.13 -7.61 -7.27
N ASN A 200 7.42 -7.32 -7.48
CA ASN A 200 8.50 -8.22 -7.09
C ASN A 200 8.62 -8.34 -5.56
N ALA A 201 8.42 -7.26 -4.82
CA ALA A 201 8.41 -7.29 -3.35
C ALA A 201 7.23 -8.13 -2.83
N LEU A 202 6.05 -7.97 -3.42
CA LEU A 202 4.87 -8.78 -3.08
C LEU A 202 5.08 -10.26 -3.42
N MET A 203 5.58 -10.57 -4.62
CA MET A 203 5.88 -11.95 -5.03
C MET A 203 6.93 -12.59 -4.12
N ASN A 204 7.97 -11.85 -3.72
CA ASN A 204 8.97 -12.33 -2.78
C ASN A 204 8.38 -12.58 -1.37
N LYS A 205 7.45 -11.74 -0.90
CA LYS A 205 6.72 -11.96 0.35
C LYS A 205 5.86 -13.23 0.26
N LEU A 206 5.09 -13.39 -0.80
CA LEU A 206 4.28 -14.59 -1.06
C LEU A 206 5.12 -15.86 -1.10
N GLU A 207 6.27 -15.85 -1.79
CA GLU A 207 7.17 -16.99 -1.87
C GLU A 207 7.75 -17.37 -0.49
N LYS A 208 8.19 -16.38 0.28
CA LYS A 208 8.67 -16.59 1.66
C LYS A 208 7.60 -17.19 2.55
N HIS A 209 6.37 -16.65 2.50
CA HIS A 209 5.24 -17.15 3.28
C HIS A 209 4.89 -18.60 2.88
N TYR A 210 4.87 -18.91 1.58
CA TYR A 210 4.57 -20.25 1.09
C TYR A 210 5.64 -21.28 1.51
N VAL A 211 6.91 -20.89 1.50
CA VAL A 211 8.01 -21.74 1.98
C VAL A 211 7.91 -21.95 3.49
N GLN A 212 7.60 -20.90 4.24
CA GLN A 212 7.49 -20.94 5.70
C GLN A 212 6.28 -21.77 6.14
N SER A 213 5.13 -21.63 5.47
CA SER A 213 3.93 -22.43 5.75
C SER A 213 4.16 -23.91 5.46
N LYS A 214 4.86 -24.26 4.39
CA LYS A 214 5.27 -25.65 4.11
C LYS A 214 6.19 -26.23 5.18
N GLN A 215 7.13 -25.44 5.69
CA GLN A 215 8.02 -25.88 6.76
C GLN A 215 7.27 -26.08 8.09
N THR A 216 6.30 -25.22 8.39
CA THR A 216 5.46 -25.33 9.58
C THR A 216 4.56 -26.58 9.50
N VAL A 217 3.93 -26.81 8.34
CA VAL A 217 3.11 -28.01 8.11
C VAL A 217 3.95 -29.29 8.15
N ALA A 218 5.14 -29.29 7.57
CA ALA A 218 6.06 -30.42 7.64
C ALA A 218 6.50 -30.71 9.08
N LYS A 219 6.82 -29.66 9.85
CA LYS A 219 7.22 -29.80 11.27
C LYS A 219 6.08 -30.26 12.17
N GLN A 220 4.83 -29.79 11.90
CA GLN A 220 3.64 -30.29 12.57
C GLN A 220 3.29 -31.74 12.17
N ALA A 221 3.52 -32.12 10.92
CA ALA A 221 3.33 -33.49 10.46
C ALA A 221 4.35 -34.45 11.09
N GLU A 222 5.59 -34.02 11.32
CA GLU A 222 6.59 -34.79 12.06
C GLU A 222 6.26 -34.94 13.55
N ILE A 223 5.64 -33.93 14.18
CA ILE A 223 5.24 -33.97 15.59
C ILE A 223 3.94 -34.77 15.79
N SER A 224 3.07 -34.81 14.79
CA SER A 224 1.75 -35.48 14.85
C SER A 224 1.72 -36.86 14.19
N ALA A 225 2.82 -37.35 13.61
CA ALA A 225 2.88 -38.70 13.10
C ALA A 225 2.85 -39.67 14.29
N PRO A 226 1.76 -40.41 14.51
CA PRO A 226 1.80 -41.49 15.50
C PRO A 226 2.90 -42.44 15.06
N ALA A 227 3.76 -42.84 16.01
CA ALA A 227 4.77 -43.86 15.77
C ALA A 227 4.08 -45.04 15.10
N ASN A 228 4.30 -45.19 13.80
CA ASN A 228 3.70 -46.25 13.00
C ASN A 228 4.28 -47.55 13.49
N LYS A 229 3.69 -48.12 14.54
CA LYS A 229 3.89 -49.50 14.92
C LYS A 229 3.23 -50.29 13.82
N GLY A 230 4.01 -50.65 12.81
CA GLY A 230 3.53 -51.48 11.70
C GLY A 230 2.74 -52.66 12.26
N THR A 231 1.60 -52.96 11.65
CA THR A 231 0.75 -54.08 12.04
C THR A 231 1.62 -55.34 12.08
N PRO A 232 1.72 -56.06 13.21
CA PRO A 232 2.58 -57.21 13.32
C PRO A 232 2.26 -58.21 12.21
N ALA A 233 3.27 -58.75 11.54
CA ALA A 233 3.10 -59.70 10.43
C ALA A 233 2.18 -60.88 10.77
N LYS A 234 2.09 -61.22 12.06
CA LYS A 234 1.19 -62.24 12.60
C LYS A 234 -0.28 -61.86 12.42
N GLU A 235 -0.65 -60.59 12.66
CA GLU A 235 -2.03 -60.11 12.54
C GLU A 235 -2.48 -60.05 11.07
N ILE A 236 -1.57 -59.68 10.17
CA ILE A 236 -1.82 -59.72 8.74
C ILE A 236 -2.03 -61.15 8.25
N LYS A 237 -1.25 -62.09 8.77
CA LYS A 237 -1.35 -63.49 8.40
C LYS A 237 -2.69 -64.11 8.90
N GLU A 238 -3.10 -63.79 10.11
CA GLU A 238 -4.37 -64.26 10.68
C GLU A 238 -5.57 -63.71 9.88
N ARG A 239 -5.53 -62.46 9.43
CA ARG A 239 -6.54 -61.86 8.53
C ARG A 239 -6.55 -62.54 7.15
N LEU A 240 -5.43 -62.87 6.60
CA LEU A 240 -5.31 -63.58 5.33
C LEU A 240 -5.83 -65.02 5.42
N ASP A 241 -5.55 -65.71 6.50
CA ASP A 241 -6.02 -67.08 6.74
C ASP A 241 -7.56 -67.11 7.02
N PHE A 242 -8.11 -66.02 7.61
CA PHE A 242 -9.55 -65.86 7.75
C PHE A 242 -10.24 -65.66 6.39
N ILE A 243 -9.70 -64.83 5.52
CA ILE A 243 -10.25 -64.60 4.17
C ILE A 243 -10.23 -65.85 3.31
N LYS A 244 -9.16 -66.67 3.42
CA LYS A 244 -9.02 -67.93 2.68
C LYS A 244 -10.06 -69.00 3.06
N LYS A 245 -10.80 -68.86 4.19
CA LYS A 245 -11.86 -69.76 4.59
C LYS A 245 -13.18 -69.46 3.92
N PHE A 246 -13.30 -68.34 3.21
CA PHE A 246 -14.55 -67.86 2.55
C PHE A 246 -14.39 -67.81 1.02
N ILE A 247 -13.25 -68.23 0.47
CA ILE A 247 -13.00 -68.48 -0.95
C ILE A 247 -12.83 -69.98 -1.16
#